data_fb209d65855fbebe0249113b26fb9f60
#
_entry.id   fb209d65855fbebe0249113b26fb9f60
#
_cell.length_a   1.000
_cell.length_b   1.000
_cell.length_c   1.000
_cell.angle_alpha   90.00
_cell.angle_beta   90.00
_cell.angle_gamma   90.00
#
_symmetry.space_group_name_H-M   'P 1'
#
loop_
_entity.id
_entity.type
_entity.pdbx_description
1 polymer ?
#
loop_
_entity_poly.entity_id
_entity_poly.type
_entity_poly.pdbx_seq_one_letter_code
_entity_poly.pdbx_strand_id
1 'polypeptide(L)'
;MPKTNAKKIQPRKIIMIAIGVLIIAALGWMFFKPKAQAPQYISAEVSRGDIEDSVLATGVLEATKMVSVGAQVSGQVKKMYVQLGDQVKQGQLIAQIDSIRQENELKTADANIKNQQAQLAVQQANLAKVEAEYKRQQAMFSQDATSRAELETALANFKTAQAQIASINAQIEQSRLTLATAKEDLGYTRIVAPMDGTIVAIVTEEGQTVNANQTAPTIVKLAKLDTMTIKAQISEADVMKVEKGQTVYFTTLGNSDKKHYAKLRQVEPAPNSINTETTSSSSSSTSNAAVYYNALFDVPNEDGKLRIDMTAQVYIVLAEAKNALTIPAAAIQTQRGNRAKGGQANTNKSTESAKKSDTDQAQRPKRLELSEEEKALVAQGKASTGMVRVLQADGTAQPQPVLIGLNNRVTAQVLKGLKQGDQVVIADASDSSNEAAKRSNQRAMRM
;
A
#
# COMPACT_ATOMS: atom_id res chain seq x y z
N MET A 1 64.52 -50.98 76.63
CA MET A 1 63.80 -51.66 75.52
C MET A 1 62.54 -52.27 76.07
N PRO A 2 61.36 -51.77 75.77
CA PRO A 2 60.13 -52.54 76.06
C PRO A 2 59.54 -53.02 74.69
N LYS A 3 59.17 -54.29 74.67
CA LYS A 3 58.55 -55.03 73.60
C LYS A 3 57.06 -54.66 73.52
N THR A 4 56.59 -54.13 72.39
CA THR A 4 55.18 -53.90 72.09
C THR A 4 54.52 -55.17 71.60
N ASN A 5 53.52 -55.66 72.36
CA ASN A 5 52.62 -56.79 72.07
C ASN A 5 51.59 -56.35 70.98
N ALA A 6 51.68 -56.86 69.79
CA ALA A 6 50.64 -56.72 68.77
C ALA A 6 49.53 -57.73 69.02
N LYS A 7 48.33 -57.27 69.45
CA LYS A 7 47.10 -58.04 69.53
C LYS A 7 46.63 -58.45 68.12
N LYS A 8 46.67 -59.76 67.82
CA LYS A 8 46.06 -60.35 66.59
C LYS A 8 44.54 -60.16 66.63
N ILE A 9 44.01 -59.30 65.80
CA ILE A 9 42.58 -59.10 65.56
C ILE A 9 42.05 -60.30 64.75
N GLN A 10 41.08 -61.03 65.33
CA GLN A 10 40.45 -62.20 64.68
C GLN A 10 39.79 -61.84 63.34
N PRO A 11 40.02 -62.55 62.21
CA PRO A 11 39.53 -62.20 60.86
C PRO A 11 37.98 -62.14 60.78
N ARG A 12 37.26 -62.85 61.69
CA ARG A 12 35.80 -62.80 61.73
C ARG A 12 35.23 -61.44 62.14
N LYS A 13 35.90 -60.65 62.97
CA LYS A 13 35.42 -59.30 63.37
C LYS A 13 35.65 -58.27 62.25
N ILE A 14 36.69 -58.42 61.43
CA ILE A 14 36.93 -57.54 60.30
C ILE A 14 35.87 -57.74 59.20
N ILE A 15 35.45 -58.98 58.94
CA ILE A 15 34.37 -59.31 58.05
C ILE A 15 33.03 -58.72 58.46
N MET A 16 32.67 -58.79 59.74
CA MET A 16 31.45 -58.22 60.28
C MET A 16 31.42 -56.69 60.21
N ILE A 17 32.56 -56.02 60.43
CA ILE A 17 32.67 -54.55 60.27
C ILE A 17 32.60 -54.15 58.80
N ALA A 18 33.22 -54.91 57.91
CA ALA A 18 33.13 -54.66 56.44
C ALA A 18 31.71 -54.81 55.92
N ILE A 19 30.94 -55.81 56.37
CA ILE A 19 29.51 -55.96 55.99
C ILE A 19 28.65 -54.84 56.56
N GLY A 20 28.93 -54.38 57.80
CA GLY A 20 28.26 -53.23 58.39
C GLY A 20 28.45 -51.94 57.66
N VAL A 21 29.72 -51.68 57.21
CA VAL A 21 30.03 -50.48 56.37
C VAL A 21 29.40 -50.58 55.03
N LEU A 22 29.32 -51.75 54.38
CA LEU A 22 28.66 -51.97 53.11
C LEU A 22 27.13 -51.73 53.18
N ILE A 23 26.49 -52.18 54.29
CA ILE A 23 25.05 -51.91 54.49
C ILE A 23 24.80 -50.43 54.76
N ILE A 24 25.63 -49.75 55.53
CA ILE A 24 25.52 -48.30 55.76
C ILE A 24 25.75 -47.51 54.47
N ALA A 25 26.75 -47.93 53.66
CA ALA A 25 26.98 -47.31 52.35
C ALA A 25 25.82 -47.54 51.38
N ALA A 26 25.20 -48.73 51.33
CA ALA A 26 24.03 -49.03 50.53
C ALA A 26 22.78 -48.28 51.01
N LEU A 27 22.54 -48.14 52.32
CA LEU A 27 21.48 -47.30 52.85
C LEU A 27 21.72 -45.80 52.55
N GLY A 28 22.95 -45.32 52.69
CA GLY A 28 23.35 -43.95 52.33
C GLY A 28 23.11 -43.68 50.84
N TRP A 29 23.49 -44.59 49.96
CA TRP A 29 23.26 -44.45 48.51
C TRP A 29 21.76 -44.47 48.15
N MET A 30 20.95 -45.23 48.88
CA MET A 30 19.50 -45.25 48.69
C MET A 30 18.82 -43.98 49.20
N PHE A 31 19.34 -43.35 50.29
CA PHE A 31 18.80 -42.09 50.83
C PHE A 31 19.31 -40.84 50.08
N PHE A 32 20.51 -40.89 49.46
CA PHE A 32 21.10 -39.78 48.68
C PHE A 32 20.82 -39.87 47.17
N LYS A 33 19.97 -40.80 46.70
CA LYS A 33 19.51 -40.73 45.30
C LYS A 33 18.76 -39.41 45.14
N PRO A 34 19.26 -38.48 44.26
CA PRO A 34 18.54 -37.24 43.96
C PRO A 34 17.14 -37.64 43.46
N LYS A 35 16.08 -37.24 44.13
CA LYS A 35 14.72 -37.31 43.61
C LYS A 35 14.74 -36.54 42.27
N ALA A 36 14.42 -37.22 41.18
CA ALA A 36 14.25 -36.57 39.90
C ALA A 36 13.25 -35.42 40.09
N GLN A 37 13.72 -34.19 39.99
CA GLN A 37 12.85 -33.02 40.01
C GLN A 37 11.83 -33.19 38.88
N ALA A 38 10.55 -33.13 39.20
CA ALA A 38 9.50 -33.15 38.21
C ALA A 38 9.74 -31.99 37.22
N PRO A 39 9.69 -32.25 35.90
CA PRO A 39 9.91 -31.21 34.93
C PRO A 39 8.91 -30.08 35.17
N GLN A 40 9.40 -28.87 35.37
CA GLN A 40 8.56 -27.69 35.51
C GLN A 40 8.21 -27.20 34.08
N TYR A 41 6.92 -27.09 33.80
CA TYR A 41 6.41 -26.62 32.52
C TYR A 41 5.83 -25.21 32.67
N ILE A 42 6.11 -24.34 31.69
CA ILE A 42 5.40 -23.09 31.54
C ILE A 42 4.17 -23.42 30.69
N SER A 43 2.97 -23.28 31.29
CA SER A 43 1.71 -23.58 30.62
C SER A 43 0.86 -22.33 30.44
N ALA A 44 -0.02 -22.36 29.44
CA ALA A 44 -1.12 -21.41 29.26
C ALA A 44 -2.44 -22.15 29.19
N GLU A 45 -3.49 -21.48 29.64
CA GLU A 45 -4.84 -22.01 29.63
C GLU A 45 -5.48 -21.81 28.26
N VAL A 46 -6.19 -22.82 27.74
CA VAL A 46 -7.02 -22.71 26.54
C VAL A 46 -8.24 -21.87 26.86
N SER A 47 -8.30 -20.67 26.32
CA SER A 47 -9.39 -19.73 26.54
C SER A 47 -10.21 -19.51 25.25
N ARG A 48 -11.41 -18.93 25.40
CA ARG A 48 -12.15 -18.43 24.24
C ARG A 48 -11.84 -16.96 24.03
N GLY A 49 -11.58 -16.61 22.77
CA GLY A 49 -11.29 -15.24 22.39
C GLY A 49 -11.48 -15.03 20.89
N ASP A 50 -11.45 -13.78 20.49
CA ASP A 50 -11.46 -13.41 19.10
C ASP A 50 -10.03 -13.48 18.56
N ILE A 51 -9.90 -14.05 17.37
CA ILE A 51 -8.63 -14.11 16.65
C ILE A 51 -8.83 -13.56 15.25
N GLU A 52 -7.95 -12.68 14.85
CA GLU A 52 -7.88 -12.16 13.48
C GLU A 52 -6.49 -12.40 12.88
N ASP A 53 -6.46 -12.73 11.61
CA ASP A 53 -5.27 -12.72 10.77
C ASP A 53 -5.34 -11.48 9.89
N SER A 54 -4.40 -10.59 10.04
CA SER A 54 -4.37 -9.30 9.35
C SER A 54 -3.00 -8.96 8.82
N VAL A 55 -2.97 -8.30 7.67
CA VAL A 55 -1.76 -7.70 7.10
C VAL A 55 -1.61 -6.29 7.66
N LEU A 56 -0.47 -6.04 8.30
CA LEU A 56 -0.10 -4.73 8.79
C LEU A 56 0.59 -3.94 7.67
N ALA A 57 0.10 -2.74 7.41
CA ALA A 57 0.63 -1.82 6.41
C ALA A 57 0.70 -0.40 6.96
N THR A 58 1.64 0.38 6.47
CA THR A 58 1.67 1.83 6.73
C THR A 58 0.99 2.53 5.57
N GLY A 59 0.06 3.42 5.86
CA GLY A 59 -0.67 4.20 4.86
C GLY A 59 -0.45 5.70 5.01
N VAL A 60 -0.65 6.42 3.91
CA VAL A 60 -0.68 7.88 3.88
C VAL A 60 -2.06 8.32 3.42
N LEU A 61 -2.61 9.32 4.10
CA LEU A 61 -3.89 9.91 3.78
C LEU A 61 -3.73 10.93 2.65
N GLU A 62 -4.49 10.77 1.58
CA GLU A 62 -4.54 11.72 0.48
C GLU A 62 -5.99 12.21 0.28
N ALA A 63 -6.14 13.38 -0.32
CA ALA A 63 -7.46 13.81 -0.76
C ALA A 63 -7.94 12.92 -1.91
N THR A 64 -9.22 12.58 -1.94
CA THR A 64 -9.81 11.76 -3.02
C THR A 64 -9.61 12.40 -4.40
N LYS A 65 -9.64 13.74 -4.46
CA LYS A 65 -9.30 14.53 -5.65
C LYS A 65 -8.49 15.73 -5.22
N MET A 66 -7.36 15.95 -5.86
CA MET A 66 -6.53 17.14 -5.71
C MET A 66 -6.15 17.66 -7.09
N VAL A 67 -6.33 18.97 -7.31
CA VAL A 67 -6.02 19.63 -8.58
C VAL A 67 -5.14 20.83 -8.29
N SER A 68 -4.03 20.92 -9.02
CA SER A 68 -3.21 22.13 -9.07
C SER A 68 -3.81 23.10 -10.06
N VAL A 69 -4.34 24.22 -9.59
CA VAL A 69 -4.88 25.28 -10.42
C VAL A 69 -3.73 26.20 -10.84
N GLY A 70 -3.39 26.19 -12.11
CA GLY A 70 -2.27 26.95 -12.68
C GLY A 70 -2.70 28.14 -13.51
N ALA A 71 -1.74 29.05 -13.78
CA ALA A 71 -1.91 30.14 -14.73
C ALA A 71 -1.65 29.62 -16.16
N GLN A 72 -2.52 30.00 -17.11
CA GLN A 72 -2.35 29.71 -18.54
C GLN A 72 -1.72 30.87 -19.30
N VAL A 73 -1.72 32.07 -18.69
CA VAL A 73 -1.09 33.27 -19.26
C VAL A 73 -0.04 33.83 -18.31
N SER A 74 0.99 34.44 -18.87
CA SER A 74 2.05 35.10 -18.11
C SER A 74 1.63 36.50 -17.69
N GLY A 75 1.96 36.90 -16.47
CA GLY A 75 1.69 38.21 -15.92
C GLY A 75 1.88 38.26 -14.40
N GLN A 76 1.67 39.42 -13.80
CA GLN A 76 1.72 39.60 -12.37
C GLN A 76 0.35 39.22 -11.76
N VAL A 77 0.34 38.48 -10.66
CA VAL A 77 -0.89 38.22 -9.88
C VAL A 77 -1.29 39.52 -9.18
N LYS A 78 -2.32 40.16 -9.69
CA LYS A 78 -2.78 41.47 -9.24
C LYS A 78 -3.56 41.40 -7.94
N LYS A 79 -4.38 40.34 -7.79
CA LYS A 79 -5.19 40.14 -6.59
C LYS A 79 -5.52 38.66 -6.38
N MET A 80 -5.46 38.23 -5.13
CA MET A 80 -5.93 36.93 -4.65
C MET A 80 -7.28 37.13 -3.93
N TYR A 81 -8.27 36.30 -4.25
CA TYR A 81 -9.63 36.39 -3.70
C TYR A 81 -9.94 35.28 -2.68
N VAL A 82 -8.99 34.37 -2.46
CA VAL A 82 -9.13 33.23 -1.56
C VAL A 82 -7.97 33.13 -0.60
N GLN A 83 -8.22 32.52 0.55
CA GLN A 83 -7.21 32.26 1.58
C GLN A 83 -7.03 30.75 1.78
N LEU A 84 -5.97 30.36 2.46
CA LEU A 84 -5.72 28.97 2.83
C LEU A 84 -6.85 28.47 3.75
N GLY A 85 -7.46 27.33 3.38
CA GLY A 85 -8.58 26.74 4.11
C GLY A 85 -9.96 27.15 3.62
N ASP A 86 -10.05 28.10 2.68
CA ASP A 86 -11.35 28.54 2.13
C ASP A 86 -11.99 27.41 1.30
N GLN A 87 -13.30 27.26 1.46
CA GLN A 87 -14.13 26.43 0.59
C GLN A 87 -14.57 27.23 -0.63
N VAL A 88 -14.30 26.71 -1.81
CA VAL A 88 -14.66 27.32 -3.09
C VAL A 88 -15.56 26.41 -3.91
N LYS A 89 -16.44 27.05 -4.70
CA LYS A 89 -17.30 26.36 -5.66
C LYS A 89 -16.70 26.40 -7.07
N GLN A 90 -17.07 25.46 -7.91
CA GLN A 90 -16.68 25.45 -9.30
C GLN A 90 -17.04 26.78 -9.98
N GLY A 91 -16.11 27.37 -10.74
CA GLY A 91 -16.25 28.67 -11.39
C GLY A 91 -16.02 29.88 -10.49
N GLN A 92 -15.82 29.72 -9.19
CA GLN A 92 -15.50 30.82 -8.28
C GLN A 92 -14.12 31.42 -8.60
N LEU A 93 -14.00 32.74 -8.61
CA LEU A 93 -12.76 33.46 -8.89
C LEU A 93 -11.77 33.24 -7.74
N ILE A 94 -10.58 32.74 -8.09
CA ILE A 94 -9.47 32.49 -7.16
C ILE A 94 -8.47 33.64 -7.18
N ALA A 95 -8.00 33.97 -8.40
CA ALA A 95 -6.98 35.02 -8.59
C ALA A 95 -7.20 35.78 -9.89
N GLN A 96 -6.68 37.00 -9.96
CA GLN A 96 -6.68 37.84 -11.13
C GLN A 96 -5.23 38.16 -11.50
N ILE A 97 -4.84 37.80 -12.73
CA ILE A 97 -3.59 38.24 -13.34
C ILE A 97 -3.81 39.61 -14.00
N ASP A 98 -2.76 40.44 -14.07
CA ASP A 98 -2.83 41.71 -14.78
C ASP A 98 -3.20 41.49 -16.24
N SER A 99 -4.35 42.08 -16.65
CA SER A 99 -5.00 41.87 -17.93
C SER A 99 -4.68 42.95 -18.96
N ILE A 100 -3.87 43.99 -18.61
CA ILE A 100 -3.66 45.16 -19.46
C ILE A 100 -3.15 44.77 -20.83
N ARG A 101 -2.21 43.84 -20.92
CA ARG A 101 -1.67 43.38 -22.20
C ARG A 101 -2.72 42.67 -23.02
N GLN A 102 -3.48 41.74 -22.46
CA GLN A 102 -4.52 40.96 -23.13
C GLN A 102 -5.69 41.85 -23.58
N GLU A 103 -6.06 42.84 -22.75
CA GLU A 103 -7.07 43.85 -23.14
C GLU A 103 -6.63 44.68 -24.32
N ASN A 104 -5.35 45.07 -24.41
CA ASN A 104 -4.81 45.81 -25.55
C ASN A 104 -4.74 44.92 -26.80
N GLU A 105 -4.35 43.65 -26.67
CA GLU A 105 -4.38 42.68 -27.78
C GLU A 105 -5.81 42.48 -28.30
N LEU A 106 -6.81 42.35 -27.41
CA LEU A 106 -8.22 42.26 -27.81
C LEU A 106 -8.67 43.52 -28.58
N LYS A 107 -8.36 44.73 -28.05
CA LYS A 107 -8.71 46.00 -28.70
C LYS A 107 -8.05 46.14 -30.08
N THR A 108 -6.81 45.68 -30.21
CA THR A 108 -6.07 45.70 -31.47
C THR A 108 -6.72 44.76 -32.50
N ALA A 109 -7.09 43.54 -32.08
CA ALA A 109 -7.77 42.59 -32.94
C ALA A 109 -9.17 43.11 -33.41
N ASP A 110 -9.91 43.77 -32.52
CA ASP A 110 -11.20 44.38 -32.85
C ASP A 110 -11.03 45.54 -33.87
N ALA A 111 -9.99 46.40 -33.67
CA ALA A 111 -9.70 47.48 -34.56
C ALA A 111 -9.31 46.98 -35.99
N ASN A 112 -8.58 45.89 -36.08
CA ASN A 112 -8.23 45.24 -37.36
C ASN A 112 -9.46 44.76 -38.11
N ILE A 113 -10.43 44.17 -37.44
CA ILE A 113 -11.72 43.77 -38.08
C ILE A 113 -12.46 44.98 -38.59
N LYS A 114 -12.54 46.08 -37.82
CA LYS A 114 -13.19 47.33 -38.24
C LYS A 114 -12.52 47.94 -39.49
N ASN A 115 -11.18 47.89 -39.57
CA ASN A 115 -10.42 48.34 -40.74
C ASN A 115 -10.78 47.50 -41.97
N GLN A 116 -10.79 46.17 -41.84
CA GLN A 116 -11.15 45.30 -42.98
C GLN A 116 -12.61 45.44 -43.38
N GLN A 117 -13.52 45.71 -42.46
CA GLN A 117 -14.92 46.04 -42.78
C GLN A 117 -15.05 47.35 -43.59
N ALA A 118 -14.23 48.37 -43.24
CA ALA A 118 -14.18 49.59 -44.03
C ALA A 118 -13.65 49.32 -45.46
N GLN A 119 -12.60 48.48 -45.58
CA GLN A 119 -12.10 48.04 -46.88
C GLN A 119 -13.13 47.25 -47.70
N LEU A 120 -13.90 46.39 -47.02
CA LEU A 120 -15.02 45.66 -47.66
C LEU A 120 -16.05 46.65 -48.21
N ALA A 121 -16.44 47.68 -47.50
CA ALA A 121 -17.38 48.71 -47.95
C ALA A 121 -16.88 49.44 -49.20
N VAL A 122 -15.58 49.78 -49.28
CA VAL A 122 -14.96 50.35 -50.46
C VAL A 122 -15.05 49.41 -51.64
N GLN A 123 -14.74 48.11 -51.47
CA GLN A 123 -14.83 47.14 -52.59
C GLN A 123 -16.28 46.83 -52.98
N GLN A 124 -17.24 46.88 -52.05
CA GLN A 124 -18.65 46.77 -52.35
C GLN A 124 -19.14 47.96 -53.26
N ALA A 125 -18.68 49.20 -52.98
CA ALA A 125 -18.96 50.33 -53.77
C ALA A 125 -18.33 50.21 -55.21
N ASN A 126 -17.09 49.70 -55.32
CA ASN A 126 -16.44 49.39 -56.56
C ASN A 126 -17.19 48.29 -57.32
N LEU A 127 -17.63 47.20 -56.63
CA LEU A 127 -18.43 46.15 -57.29
C LEU A 127 -19.71 46.75 -57.90
N ALA A 128 -20.46 47.59 -57.17
CA ALA A 128 -21.68 48.22 -57.62
C ALA A 128 -21.43 49.06 -58.90
N LYS A 129 -20.29 49.82 -58.99
CA LYS A 129 -19.87 50.57 -60.16
C LYS A 129 -19.62 49.67 -61.39
N VAL A 130 -18.78 48.60 -61.20
CA VAL A 130 -18.42 47.72 -62.34
C VAL A 130 -19.59 46.83 -62.79
N GLU A 131 -20.50 46.47 -61.85
CA GLU A 131 -21.74 45.75 -62.15
C GLU A 131 -22.67 46.62 -63.05
N ALA A 132 -22.83 47.91 -62.75
CA ALA A 132 -23.62 48.85 -63.55
C ALA A 132 -23.00 49.00 -64.93
N GLU A 133 -21.67 49.05 -65.05
CA GLU A 133 -20.95 49.11 -66.34
C GLU A 133 -21.17 47.82 -67.13
N TYR A 134 -21.01 46.66 -66.55
CA TYR A 134 -21.26 45.37 -67.19
C TYR A 134 -22.72 45.27 -67.70
N LYS A 135 -23.72 45.66 -66.96
CA LYS A 135 -25.13 45.68 -67.35
C LYS A 135 -25.35 46.62 -68.49
N ARG A 136 -24.70 47.80 -68.52
CA ARG A 136 -24.80 48.78 -69.66
C ARG A 136 -24.18 48.17 -70.89
N GLN A 137 -22.97 47.61 -70.90
CA GLN A 137 -22.32 46.97 -72.01
C GLN A 137 -23.12 45.77 -72.53
N GLN A 138 -23.74 45.01 -71.70
CA GLN A 138 -24.62 43.88 -72.06
C GLN A 138 -25.87 44.39 -72.85
N ALA A 139 -26.49 45.46 -72.36
CA ALA A 139 -27.64 46.09 -73.08
C ALA A 139 -27.25 46.68 -74.40
N MET A 140 -26.08 47.34 -74.53
CA MET A 140 -25.58 47.89 -75.80
C MET A 140 -25.20 46.77 -76.79
N PHE A 141 -24.62 45.66 -76.33
CA PHE A 141 -24.29 44.52 -77.19
C PHE A 141 -25.53 43.83 -77.75
N SER A 142 -26.63 43.74 -77.03
CA SER A 142 -27.89 43.21 -77.52
C SER A 142 -28.53 44.09 -78.62
N GLN A 143 -28.05 45.32 -78.77
CA GLN A 143 -28.49 46.29 -79.76
C GLN A 143 -27.40 46.54 -80.83
N ASP A 144 -26.37 45.68 -80.95
CA ASP A 144 -25.20 45.80 -81.80
C ASP A 144 -24.46 47.16 -81.68
N ALA A 145 -24.52 47.81 -80.50
CA ALA A 145 -23.96 49.16 -80.25
C ALA A 145 -22.59 49.14 -79.60
N THR A 146 -22.02 47.94 -79.32
CA THR A 146 -20.68 47.78 -78.72
C THR A 146 -19.98 46.51 -79.23
N SER A 147 -18.64 46.43 -79.08
CA SER A 147 -17.86 45.26 -79.48
C SER A 147 -17.94 44.12 -78.48
N ARG A 148 -17.75 42.87 -78.91
CA ARG A 148 -17.66 41.70 -78.06
C ARG A 148 -16.48 41.81 -77.07
N ALA A 149 -15.37 42.42 -77.50
CA ALA A 149 -14.19 42.60 -76.61
C ALA A 149 -14.48 43.53 -75.44
N GLU A 150 -15.30 44.59 -75.64
CA GLU A 150 -15.70 45.52 -74.59
C GLU A 150 -16.63 44.81 -73.53
N LEU A 151 -17.59 43.99 -74.03
CA LEU A 151 -18.44 43.18 -73.14
C LEU A 151 -17.63 42.18 -72.31
N GLU A 152 -16.70 41.43 -72.92
CA GLU A 152 -15.82 40.49 -72.25
C GLU A 152 -14.91 41.18 -71.21
N THR A 153 -14.41 42.40 -71.56
CA THR A 153 -13.63 43.21 -70.59
C THR A 153 -14.46 43.66 -69.42
N ALA A 154 -15.69 44.12 -69.61
CA ALA A 154 -16.60 44.51 -68.54
C ALA A 154 -16.97 43.31 -67.63
N LEU A 155 -17.20 42.12 -68.22
CA LEU A 155 -17.42 40.87 -67.48
C LEU A 155 -16.21 40.45 -66.66
N ALA A 156 -15.00 40.53 -67.18
CA ALA A 156 -13.76 40.23 -66.51
C ALA A 156 -13.58 41.16 -65.28
N ASN A 157 -13.80 42.46 -65.45
CA ASN A 157 -13.74 43.46 -64.38
C ASN A 157 -14.77 43.18 -63.26
N PHE A 158 -16.01 42.81 -63.62
CA PHE A 158 -17.04 42.43 -62.68
C PHE A 158 -16.66 41.19 -61.87
N LYS A 159 -16.17 40.13 -62.55
CA LYS A 159 -15.70 38.91 -61.87
C LYS A 159 -14.50 39.17 -60.95
N THR A 160 -13.58 40.02 -61.34
CA THR A 160 -12.43 40.43 -60.56
C THR A 160 -12.87 41.15 -59.27
N ALA A 161 -13.83 42.09 -59.38
CA ALA A 161 -14.37 42.77 -58.18
C ALA A 161 -15.10 41.82 -57.23
N GLN A 162 -15.82 40.84 -57.79
CA GLN A 162 -16.46 39.79 -57.02
C GLN A 162 -15.43 38.95 -56.25
N ALA A 163 -14.35 38.52 -56.93
CA ALA A 163 -13.26 37.76 -56.27
C ALA A 163 -12.54 38.56 -55.16
N GLN A 164 -12.39 39.89 -55.39
CA GLN A 164 -11.78 40.77 -54.39
C GLN A 164 -12.61 40.86 -53.10
N ILE A 165 -13.95 40.95 -53.25
CA ILE A 165 -14.86 40.87 -52.03
C ILE A 165 -14.75 39.54 -51.33
N ALA A 166 -14.69 38.41 -52.04
CA ALA A 166 -14.52 37.10 -51.47
C ALA A 166 -13.19 37.02 -50.70
N SER A 167 -12.10 37.57 -51.23
CA SER A 167 -10.80 37.64 -50.56
C SER A 167 -10.86 38.45 -49.27
N ILE A 168 -11.50 39.62 -49.25
CA ILE A 168 -11.62 40.44 -48.03
C ILE A 168 -12.50 39.75 -46.99
N ASN A 169 -13.59 39.08 -47.41
CA ASN A 169 -14.40 38.30 -46.48
C ASN A 169 -13.58 37.20 -45.82
N ALA A 170 -12.73 36.48 -46.53
CA ALA A 170 -11.82 35.49 -45.96
C ALA A 170 -10.83 36.11 -44.94
N GLN A 171 -10.34 37.32 -45.23
CA GLN A 171 -9.47 38.05 -44.30
C GLN A 171 -10.23 38.48 -43.03
N ILE A 172 -11.50 38.89 -43.14
CA ILE A 172 -12.36 39.20 -42.00
C ILE A 172 -12.56 37.97 -41.15
N GLU A 173 -12.83 36.81 -41.73
CA GLU A 173 -12.96 35.55 -40.95
C GLU A 173 -11.65 35.18 -40.25
N GLN A 174 -10.50 35.33 -40.88
CA GLN A 174 -9.20 35.11 -40.20
C GLN A 174 -9.02 36.06 -39.04
N SER A 175 -9.37 37.34 -39.17
CA SER A 175 -9.26 38.32 -38.09
C SER A 175 -10.27 38.06 -36.95
N ARG A 176 -11.44 37.50 -37.27
CA ARG A 176 -12.41 37.05 -36.25
C ARG A 176 -11.84 35.91 -35.40
N LEU A 177 -11.12 34.96 -36.01
CA LEU A 177 -10.42 33.92 -35.24
C LEU A 177 -9.35 34.51 -34.31
N THR A 178 -8.59 35.49 -34.81
CA THR A 178 -7.60 36.22 -33.98
C THR A 178 -8.25 36.94 -32.79
N LEU A 179 -9.41 37.58 -33.04
CA LEU A 179 -10.18 38.21 -31.96
C LEU A 179 -10.69 37.20 -30.93
N ALA A 180 -11.17 36.02 -31.39
CA ALA A 180 -11.63 34.96 -30.52
C ALA A 180 -10.49 34.46 -29.60
N THR A 181 -9.29 34.23 -30.16
CA THR A 181 -8.11 33.84 -29.36
C THR A 181 -7.74 34.90 -28.34
N ALA A 182 -7.69 36.18 -28.76
CA ALA A 182 -7.38 37.27 -27.79
C ALA A 182 -8.42 37.39 -26.67
N LYS A 183 -9.69 37.07 -26.96
CA LYS A 183 -10.75 37.04 -25.98
C LYS A 183 -10.59 35.86 -24.99
N GLU A 184 -10.19 34.70 -25.45
CA GLU A 184 -9.88 33.53 -24.58
C GLU A 184 -8.66 33.82 -23.71
N ASP A 185 -7.59 34.39 -24.26
CA ASP A 185 -6.39 34.77 -23.49
C ASP A 185 -6.73 35.79 -22.40
N LEU A 186 -7.62 36.73 -22.66
CA LEU A 186 -8.17 37.62 -21.64
C LEU A 186 -8.98 36.85 -20.60
N GLY A 187 -9.72 35.82 -20.98
CA GLY A 187 -10.43 34.93 -20.08
C GLY A 187 -9.48 34.22 -19.14
N TYR A 188 -8.33 33.75 -19.60
CA TYR A 188 -7.31 33.04 -18.80
C TYR A 188 -6.60 33.95 -17.77
N THR A 189 -6.73 35.26 -17.85
CA THR A 189 -6.26 36.16 -16.79
C THR A 189 -7.09 36.04 -15.50
N ARG A 190 -8.31 35.50 -15.59
CA ARG A 190 -9.20 35.24 -14.43
C ARG A 190 -9.11 33.76 -14.08
N ILE A 191 -8.37 33.46 -13.01
CA ILE A 191 -8.19 32.08 -12.54
C ILE A 191 -9.38 31.68 -11.69
N VAL A 192 -10.09 30.66 -12.13
CA VAL A 192 -11.31 30.16 -11.46
C VAL A 192 -11.12 28.70 -10.99
N ALA A 193 -11.90 28.30 -10.00
CA ALA A 193 -11.88 26.93 -9.47
C ALA A 193 -12.47 25.94 -10.50
N PRO A 194 -11.74 24.86 -10.87
CA PRO A 194 -12.24 23.85 -11.81
C PRO A 194 -13.24 22.88 -11.20
N MET A 195 -13.32 22.82 -9.88
CA MET A 195 -14.23 21.96 -9.10
C MET A 195 -14.54 22.56 -7.73
N ASP A 196 -15.53 22.00 -7.05
CA ASP A 196 -15.77 22.31 -5.62
C ASP A 196 -14.67 21.70 -4.75
N GLY A 197 -14.24 22.41 -3.72
CA GLY A 197 -13.22 21.91 -2.78
C GLY A 197 -12.70 22.98 -1.84
N THR A 198 -11.65 22.61 -1.11
CA THR A 198 -10.96 23.49 -0.15
C THR A 198 -9.56 23.84 -0.67
N ILE A 199 -9.13 25.08 -0.49
CA ILE A 199 -7.76 25.54 -0.82
C ILE A 199 -6.80 24.97 0.22
N VAL A 200 -5.96 24.02 -0.22
CA VAL A 200 -5.01 23.32 0.68
C VAL A 200 -3.60 23.89 0.62
N ALA A 201 -3.28 24.63 -0.45
CA ALA A 201 -2.02 25.35 -0.53
C ALA A 201 -2.14 26.54 -1.48
N ILE A 202 -1.52 27.65 -1.14
CA ILE A 202 -1.26 28.80 -2.00
C ILE A 202 0.23 28.76 -2.36
N VAL A 203 0.51 28.60 -3.65
CA VAL A 203 1.89 28.45 -4.16
C VAL A 203 2.43 29.76 -4.65
N THR A 204 1.55 30.62 -5.22
CA THR A 204 1.91 31.94 -5.76
C THR A 204 1.16 33.00 -5.00
N GLU A 205 1.88 33.99 -4.51
CA GLU A 205 1.33 35.10 -3.73
C GLU A 205 0.92 36.31 -4.59
N GLU A 206 0.11 37.19 -4.03
CA GLU A 206 -0.25 38.47 -4.64
C GLU A 206 1.01 39.31 -4.89
N GLY A 207 1.11 39.94 -6.07
CA GLY A 207 2.27 40.70 -6.50
C GLY A 207 3.36 39.90 -7.22
N GLN A 208 3.33 38.57 -7.14
CA GLN A 208 4.30 37.70 -7.81
C GLN A 208 4.03 37.61 -9.31
N THR A 209 5.10 37.64 -10.11
CA THR A 209 5.01 37.45 -11.57
C THR A 209 5.13 35.96 -11.92
N VAL A 210 4.20 35.46 -12.71
CA VAL A 210 4.16 34.08 -13.23
C VAL A 210 4.49 34.06 -14.71
N ASN A 211 5.20 33.01 -15.13
CA ASN A 211 5.56 32.79 -16.54
C ASN A 211 5.01 31.45 -17.01
N ALA A 212 3.99 31.49 -17.86
CA ALA A 212 3.30 30.31 -18.39
C ALA A 212 3.91 29.79 -19.71
N ASN A 213 4.97 30.40 -20.24
CA ASN A 213 5.52 30.03 -21.56
C ASN A 213 6.26 28.69 -21.58
N GLN A 214 6.80 28.23 -20.42
CA GLN A 214 7.56 26.97 -20.32
C GLN A 214 6.78 25.88 -19.60
N THR A 215 6.24 26.21 -18.43
CA THR A 215 5.43 25.31 -17.60
C THR A 215 4.31 26.13 -16.97
N ALA A 216 3.10 25.58 -16.90
CA ALA A 216 1.99 26.27 -16.22
C ALA A 216 2.29 26.37 -14.71
N PRO A 217 2.60 27.57 -14.18
CA PRO A 217 2.92 27.74 -12.77
C PRO A 217 1.65 27.54 -11.93
N THR A 218 1.76 26.73 -10.88
CA THR A 218 0.64 26.50 -9.96
C THR A 218 0.39 27.74 -9.12
N ILE A 219 -0.86 28.21 -9.07
CA ILE A 219 -1.29 29.31 -8.21
C ILE A 219 -1.77 28.78 -6.86
N VAL A 220 -2.71 27.84 -6.88
CA VAL A 220 -3.23 27.19 -5.68
C VAL A 220 -3.43 25.70 -5.92
N LYS A 221 -3.41 24.94 -4.81
CA LYS A 221 -3.85 23.53 -4.82
C LYS A 221 -5.23 23.45 -4.19
N LEU A 222 -6.15 22.84 -4.93
CA LEU A 222 -7.55 22.63 -4.53
C LEU A 222 -7.76 21.14 -4.28
N ALA A 223 -8.37 20.79 -3.15
CA ALA A 223 -8.61 19.40 -2.77
C ALA A 223 -10.02 19.19 -2.24
N LYS A 224 -10.58 18.01 -2.49
CA LYS A 224 -11.83 17.58 -1.90
C LYS A 224 -11.52 16.80 -0.62
N LEU A 225 -11.87 17.36 0.54
CA LEU A 225 -11.54 16.84 1.86
C LEU A 225 -12.67 16.07 2.57
N ASP A 226 -13.89 16.08 2.02
CA ASP A 226 -15.05 15.37 2.58
C ASP A 226 -14.83 13.85 2.70
N THR A 227 -14.05 13.31 1.78
CA THR A 227 -13.63 11.92 1.75
C THR A 227 -12.13 11.87 1.52
N MET A 228 -11.44 11.09 2.34
CA MET A 228 -10.01 10.88 2.21
C MET A 228 -9.74 9.49 1.63
N THR A 229 -8.74 9.37 0.78
CA THR A 229 -8.25 8.08 0.29
C THR A 229 -6.97 7.74 1.04
N ILE A 230 -6.91 6.54 1.60
CA ILE A 230 -5.70 6.03 2.23
C ILE A 230 -4.99 5.11 1.25
N LYS A 231 -3.70 5.39 1.02
CA LYS A 231 -2.78 4.54 0.26
C LYS A 231 -1.94 3.76 1.25
N ALA A 232 -2.31 2.50 1.49
CA ALA A 232 -1.57 1.60 2.37
C ALA A 232 -0.53 0.81 1.57
N GLN A 233 0.72 0.85 1.99
CA GLN A 233 1.83 0.17 1.34
C GLN A 233 1.93 -1.26 1.87
N ILE A 234 1.60 -2.23 1.03
CA ILE A 234 1.64 -3.66 1.32
C ILE A 234 2.92 -4.25 0.72
N SER A 235 3.58 -5.14 1.46
CA SER A 235 4.74 -5.85 0.94
C SER A 235 4.37 -6.83 -0.18
N GLU A 236 5.30 -7.10 -1.10
CA GLU A 236 5.13 -8.09 -2.17
C GLU A 236 4.75 -9.47 -1.62
N ALA A 237 5.24 -9.84 -0.42
CA ALA A 237 4.95 -11.13 0.20
C ALA A 237 3.48 -11.30 0.63
N ASP A 238 2.79 -10.20 0.90
CA ASP A 238 1.44 -10.22 1.44
C ASP A 238 0.37 -9.76 0.41
N VAL A 239 0.77 -9.07 -0.66
CA VAL A 239 -0.17 -8.54 -1.67
C VAL A 239 -1.04 -9.62 -2.30
N MET A 240 -0.51 -10.84 -2.48
CA MET A 240 -1.26 -11.96 -3.06
C MET A 240 -2.40 -12.49 -2.17
N LYS A 241 -2.42 -12.12 -0.88
CA LYS A 241 -3.46 -12.51 0.08
C LYS A 241 -4.57 -11.47 0.19
N VAL A 242 -4.34 -10.28 -0.37
CA VAL A 242 -5.21 -9.12 -0.22
C VAL A 242 -6.13 -9.00 -1.42
N GLU A 243 -7.45 -9.00 -1.15
CA GLU A 243 -8.48 -8.95 -2.17
C GLU A 243 -9.41 -7.75 -1.98
N LYS A 244 -9.98 -7.29 -3.09
CA LYS A 244 -10.98 -6.22 -3.08
C LYS A 244 -12.18 -6.59 -2.20
N GLY A 245 -12.65 -5.62 -1.40
CA GLY A 245 -13.83 -5.77 -0.54
C GLY A 245 -13.55 -6.29 0.85
N GLN A 246 -12.32 -6.69 1.17
CA GLN A 246 -11.91 -7.06 2.52
C GLN A 246 -12.10 -5.90 3.49
N THR A 247 -12.41 -6.25 4.75
CA THR A 247 -12.52 -5.27 5.83
C THR A 247 -11.14 -4.74 6.19
N VAL A 248 -11.04 -3.42 6.26
CA VAL A 248 -9.82 -2.71 6.67
C VAL A 248 -10.16 -1.84 7.85
N TYR A 249 -9.30 -1.79 8.83
CA TYR A 249 -9.35 -0.73 9.83
C TYR A 249 -8.00 -0.06 9.96
N PHE A 250 -8.03 1.20 10.35
CA PHE A 250 -6.80 1.95 10.56
C PHE A 250 -6.88 2.79 11.84
N THR A 251 -5.71 3.11 12.34
CA THR A 251 -5.50 4.06 13.43
C THR A 251 -4.54 5.14 12.98
N THR A 252 -4.72 6.35 13.45
CA THR A 252 -3.76 7.44 13.20
C THR A 252 -2.75 7.50 14.34
N LEU A 253 -1.52 7.95 14.07
CA LEU A 253 -0.48 8.07 15.09
C LEU A 253 -0.88 8.96 16.28
N GLY A 254 -1.74 9.95 16.06
CA GLY A 254 -2.23 10.84 17.12
C GLY A 254 -3.39 10.29 17.94
N ASN A 255 -4.06 9.21 17.48
CA ASN A 255 -5.16 8.58 18.18
C ASN A 255 -5.19 7.07 17.87
N SER A 256 -4.31 6.34 18.55
CA SER A 256 -4.14 4.88 18.37
C SER A 256 -5.34 4.07 18.87
N ASP A 257 -6.16 4.62 19.76
CA ASP A 257 -7.26 3.90 20.41
C ASP A 257 -8.53 3.87 19.55
N LYS A 258 -8.69 4.85 18.64
CA LYS A 258 -9.86 4.92 17.78
C LYS A 258 -9.62 4.19 16.48
N LYS A 259 -10.27 3.03 16.31
CA LYS A 259 -10.28 2.27 15.06
C LYS A 259 -11.32 2.85 14.09
N HIS A 260 -10.89 3.16 12.89
CA HIS A 260 -11.76 3.55 11.80
C HIS A 260 -11.89 2.40 10.81
N TYR A 261 -13.12 1.96 10.53
CA TYR A 261 -13.38 0.83 9.65
C TYR A 261 -13.75 1.30 8.25
N ALA A 262 -13.22 0.60 7.24
CA ALA A 262 -13.51 0.84 5.84
C ALA A 262 -13.49 -0.49 5.06
N LYS A 263 -13.74 -0.42 3.75
CA LYS A 263 -13.60 -1.57 2.84
C LYS A 263 -12.54 -1.26 1.80
N LEU A 264 -11.72 -2.25 1.52
CA LEU A 264 -10.70 -2.15 0.50
C LEU A 264 -11.34 -1.96 -0.88
N ARG A 265 -11.04 -0.83 -1.53
CA ARG A 265 -11.56 -0.50 -2.86
C ARG A 265 -10.84 -1.29 -3.94
N GLN A 266 -9.52 -1.26 -3.91
CA GLN A 266 -8.65 -1.97 -4.86
C GLN A 266 -7.20 -2.03 -4.36
N VAL A 267 -6.43 -2.93 -4.95
CA VAL A 267 -4.97 -2.97 -4.87
C VAL A 267 -4.44 -2.52 -6.22
N GLU A 268 -3.45 -1.64 -6.23
CA GLU A 268 -2.82 -1.21 -7.48
C GLU A 268 -2.05 -2.37 -8.12
N PRO A 269 -2.19 -2.55 -9.45
CA PRO A 269 -1.54 -3.68 -10.15
C PRO A 269 -0.02 -3.49 -10.33
N ALA A 270 0.47 -2.28 -10.11
CA ALA A 270 1.89 -1.93 -10.27
C ALA A 270 2.48 -1.42 -8.95
N PRO A 271 3.76 -1.68 -8.69
CA PRO A 271 4.43 -1.17 -7.51
C PRO A 271 4.68 0.33 -7.59
N ASN A 272 4.86 0.98 -6.44
CA ASN A 272 5.15 2.41 -6.34
C ASN A 272 6.38 2.87 -7.14
N SER A 273 7.35 1.99 -7.35
CA SER A 273 8.59 2.28 -8.06
C SER A 273 8.40 2.58 -9.55
N ILE A 274 7.29 2.14 -10.17
CA ILE A 274 7.06 2.33 -11.62
C ILE A 274 6.97 3.80 -12.02
N ASN A 275 6.52 4.68 -11.12
CA ASN A 275 6.39 6.11 -11.37
C ASN A 275 7.68 6.90 -11.11
N THR A 276 8.69 6.27 -10.49
CA THR A 276 9.94 6.94 -10.08
C THR A 276 11.06 6.78 -11.11
N GLU A 277 10.92 5.91 -12.10
CA GLU A 277 11.97 5.62 -13.09
C GLU A 277 12.21 6.74 -14.11
N THR A 278 11.35 7.74 -14.16
CA THR A 278 11.44 8.81 -15.20
C THR A 278 12.32 10.00 -14.84
N THR A 279 12.91 10.08 -13.65
CA THR A 279 13.66 11.30 -13.24
C THR A 279 15.09 11.09 -12.74
N SER A 280 15.61 9.87 -12.69
CA SER A 280 16.99 9.66 -12.21
C SER A 280 17.86 8.86 -13.17
N SER A 281 18.37 9.53 -14.19
CA SER A 281 19.52 9.10 -14.99
C SER A 281 20.85 9.44 -14.29
N SER A 282 21.03 9.08 -13.02
CA SER A 282 22.37 9.11 -12.41
C SER A 282 22.37 8.40 -11.06
N SER A 283 23.10 7.34 -11.05
CA SER A 283 23.62 6.50 -9.98
C SER A 283 23.00 5.09 -9.93
N SER A 284 23.76 4.18 -10.55
CA SER A 284 23.70 2.74 -10.35
C SER A 284 24.08 2.38 -8.90
N SER A 285 23.12 2.45 -8.00
CA SER A 285 23.14 1.69 -6.77
C SER A 285 22.02 0.66 -6.90
N THR A 286 22.41 -0.59 -7.15
CA THR A 286 21.58 -1.78 -6.96
C THR A 286 21.24 -1.90 -5.47
N SER A 287 20.38 -1.01 -4.98
CA SER A 287 19.72 -1.23 -3.71
C SER A 287 18.60 -2.24 -3.99
N ASN A 288 18.62 -3.39 -3.34
CA ASN A 288 17.46 -4.26 -3.17
C ASN A 288 16.39 -3.48 -2.39
N ALA A 289 15.79 -2.48 -3.03
CA ALA A 289 14.66 -1.75 -2.45
C ALA A 289 13.49 -2.72 -2.36
N ALA A 290 12.91 -2.83 -1.17
CA ALA A 290 11.72 -3.64 -0.98
C ALA A 290 10.59 -3.14 -1.89
N VAL A 291 9.91 -4.07 -2.56
CA VAL A 291 8.81 -3.76 -3.47
C VAL A 291 7.53 -3.65 -2.65
N TYR A 292 6.82 -2.52 -2.81
CA TYR A 292 5.54 -2.26 -2.15
C TYR A 292 4.46 -1.98 -3.18
N TYR A 293 3.25 -2.47 -2.89
CA TYR A 293 2.04 -2.24 -3.66
C TYR A 293 1.07 -1.39 -2.85
N ASN A 294 0.31 -0.52 -3.49
CA ASN A 294 -0.67 0.30 -2.80
C ASN A 294 -2.03 -0.39 -2.73
N ALA A 295 -2.55 -0.49 -1.53
CA ALA A 295 -3.96 -0.79 -1.28
C ALA A 295 -4.70 0.51 -1.00
N LEU A 296 -5.78 0.74 -1.74
CA LEU A 296 -6.57 1.96 -1.71
C LEU A 296 -7.92 1.72 -1.06
N PHE A 297 -8.29 2.58 -0.13
CA PHE A 297 -9.64 2.61 0.44
C PHE A 297 -10.03 4.03 0.85
N ASP A 298 -11.33 4.31 0.80
CA ASP A 298 -11.88 5.63 1.05
C ASP A 298 -12.53 5.68 2.43
N VAL A 299 -12.36 6.81 3.10
CA VAL A 299 -12.87 7.06 4.45
C VAL A 299 -13.57 8.41 4.49
N PRO A 300 -14.80 8.49 5.03
CA PRO A 300 -15.45 9.76 5.24
C PRO A 300 -14.70 10.61 6.27
N ASN A 301 -14.64 11.91 6.06
CA ASN A 301 -13.97 12.88 6.92
C ASN A 301 -14.95 13.96 7.38
N GLU A 302 -16.08 13.55 7.96
CA GLU A 302 -17.16 14.46 8.40
C GLU A 302 -16.66 15.43 9.48
N ASP A 303 -15.79 14.97 10.37
CA ASP A 303 -15.22 15.77 11.45
C ASP A 303 -14.12 16.75 10.98
N GLY A 304 -13.64 16.67 9.73
CA GLY A 304 -12.53 17.46 9.18
C GLY A 304 -11.17 17.26 9.89
N LYS A 305 -11.05 16.21 10.71
CA LYS A 305 -9.83 15.94 11.51
C LYS A 305 -8.75 15.21 10.73
N LEU A 306 -9.14 14.46 9.71
CA LEU A 306 -8.20 13.78 8.82
C LEU A 306 -7.63 14.80 7.83
N ARG A 307 -6.30 14.90 7.78
CA ARG A 307 -5.58 15.85 6.93
C ARG A 307 -4.74 15.11 5.91
N ILE A 308 -4.43 15.79 4.81
CA ILE A 308 -3.52 15.28 3.78
C ILE A 308 -2.14 15.03 4.41
N ASP A 309 -1.44 13.99 3.93
CA ASP A 309 -0.12 13.53 4.37
C ASP A 309 -0.06 13.00 5.82
N MET A 310 -1.21 12.80 6.49
CA MET A 310 -1.21 12.09 7.76
C MET A 310 -0.85 10.61 7.54
N THR A 311 -0.02 10.08 8.45
CA THR A 311 0.32 8.66 8.46
C THR A 311 -0.71 7.87 9.26
N ALA A 312 -1.14 6.75 8.69
CA ALA A 312 -2.03 5.79 9.32
C ALA A 312 -1.40 4.40 9.41
N GLN A 313 -1.66 3.72 10.51
CA GLN A 313 -1.37 2.30 10.65
C GLN A 313 -2.60 1.52 10.22
N VAL A 314 -2.46 0.70 9.18
CA VAL A 314 -3.56 0.04 8.48
C VAL A 314 -3.48 -1.46 8.72
N TYR A 315 -4.61 -2.06 9.07
CA TYR A 315 -4.78 -3.50 9.25
C TYR A 315 -5.81 -3.99 8.24
N ILE A 316 -5.39 -4.85 7.34
CA ILE A 316 -6.25 -5.49 6.34
C ILE A 316 -6.59 -6.87 6.86
N VAL A 317 -7.86 -7.10 7.21
CA VAL A 317 -8.33 -8.34 7.80
C VAL A 317 -8.47 -9.40 6.70
N LEU A 318 -7.63 -10.43 6.77
CA LEU A 318 -7.68 -11.56 5.84
C LEU A 318 -8.74 -12.58 6.29
N ALA A 319 -8.79 -12.86 7.58
CA ALA A 319 -9.75 -13.76 8.18
C ALA A 319 -9.95 -13.44 9.66
N GLU A 320 -11.16 -13.64 10.17
CA GLU A 320 -11.51 -13.46 11.58
C GLU A 320 -12.31 -14.66 12.09
N ALA A 321 -12.13 -15.01 13.36
CA ALA A 321 -12.96 -15.98 14.05
C ALA A 321 -13.29 -15.45 15.44
N LYS A 322 -14.60 -15.25 15.70
CA LYS A 322 -15.10 -14.75 16.98
C LYS A 322 -15.40 -15.89 17.93
N ASN A 323 -15.14 -15.67 19.22
CA ASN A 323 -15.39 -16.65 20.29
C ASN A 323 -14.77 -18.04 20.02
N ALA A 324 -13.61 -18.09 19.36
CA ALA A 324 -12.89 -19.31 19.04
C ALA A 324 -12.06 -19.79 20.22
N LEU A 325 -11.78 -21.11 20.32
CA LEU A 325 -10.79 -21.64 21.25
C LEU A 325 -9.41 -21.21 20.79
N THR A 326 -8.67 -20.50 21.62
CA THR A 326 -7.35 -19.94 21.31
C THR A 326 -6.28 -20.49 22.23
N ILE A 327 -5.10 -20.72 21.66
CA ILE A 327 -3.88 -21.08 22.36
C ILE A 327 -2.74 -20.17 21.90
N PRO A 328 -1.71 -19.95 22.72
CA PRO A 328 -0.49 -19.30 22.24
C PRO A 328 0.15 -20.11 21.10
N ALA A 329 0.53 -19.45 20.01
CA ALA A 329 1.13 -20.12 18.83
C ALA A 329 2.43 -20.88 19.22
N ALA A 330 3.15 -20.42 20.25
CA ALA A 330 4.36 -21.06 20.76
C ALA A 330 4.12 -22.46 21.36
N ALA A 331 2.86 -22.80 21.74
CA ALA A 331 2.52 -24.14 22.26
C ALA A 331 2.43 -25.19 21.14
N ILE A 332 2.38 -24.76 19.86
CA ILE A 332 2.26 -25.64 18.71
C ILE A 332 3.64 -26.19 18.36
N GLN A 333 3.79 -27.50 18.50
CA GLN A 333 4.97 -28.19 17.99
C GLN A 333 4.75 -28.53 16.51
N THR A 334 5.43 -27.78 15.64
CA THR A 334 5.54 -28.19 14.24
C THR A 334 6.41 -29.46 14.19
N GLN A 335 5.89 -30.56 13.67
CA GLN A 335 6.69 -31.73 13.31
C GLN A 335 7.74 -31.25 12.27
N ARG A 336 8.89 -30.78 12.76
CA ARG A 336 10.09 -30.73 11.92
C ARG A 336 10.40 -32.17 11.56
N GLY A 337 9.95 -32.57 10.36
CA GLY A 337 10.35 -33.84 9.78
C GLY A 337 11.83 -33.98 9.92
N ASN A 338 12.26 -35.09 10.46
CA ASN A 338 13.65 -35.50 10.74
C ASN A 338 14.46 -35.52 9.41
N ARG A 339 14.78 -34.34 8.87
CA ARG A 339 15.77 -34.12 7.82
C ARG A 339 17.08 -33.67 8.49
N ALA A 340 17.55 -34.51 9.36
CA ALA A 340 18.89 -34.37 9.91
C ALA A 340 19.82 -35.32 9.19
N LYS A 341 20.82 -34.73 8.55
CA LYS A 341 22.10 -35.32 8.11
C LYS A 341 22.02 -36.30 6.92
N GLY A 342 21.96 -35.72 5.72
CA GLY A 342 22.63 -36.30 4.57
C GLY A 342 24.14 -36.21 4.77
N GLY A 343 24.73 -37.23 5.34
CA GLY A 343 26.17 -37.51 5.31
C GLY A 343 26.39 -38.60 4.25
N GLN A 344 27.21 -38.27 3.31
CA GLN A 344 27.93 -39.07 2.32
C GLN A 344 27.60 -40.56 2.17
N ALA A 345 27.22 -40.88 0.97
CA ALA A 345 27.17 -42.23 0.44
C ALA A 345 28.55 -42.90 0.62
N ASN A 346 28.54 -44.07 1.25
CA ASN A 346 29.53 -45.10 0.94
C ASN A 346 28.79 -46.43 0.78
N THR A 347 28.82 -46.91 -0.46
CA THR A 347 28.37 -48.23 -0.86
C THR A 347 29.27 -49.25 -0.22
N ASN A 348 28.72 -50.17 0.62
CA ASN A 348 29.09 -51.56 0.50
C ASN A 348 28.05 -52.48 1.18
N LYS A 349 27.69 -53.45 0.41
CA LYS A 349 26.95 -54.68 0.54
C LYS A 349 27.30 -55.47 1.80
N SER A 350 26.29 -55.89 2.56
CA SER A 350 26.17 -57.31 2.93
C SER A 350 24.85 -57.57 3.74
N THR A 351 24.21 -58.57 3.28
CA THR A 351 23.05 -59.32 3.79
C THR A 351 23.34 -59.84 5.21
N GLU A 352 22.32 -59.83 6.07
CA GLU A 352 21.86 -60.97 6.90
C GLU A 352 21.41 -60.56 8.32
N SER A 353 20.28 -61.14 8.63
CA SER A 353 19.74 -61.52 9.97
C SER A 353 18.99 -60.50 10.77
N ALA A 354 17.70 -60.65 10.60
CA ALA A 354 16.65 -60.28 11.56
C ALA A 354 16.88 -60.91 12.95
N LYS A 355 16.82 -60.07 13.98
CA LYS A 355 16.34 -60.55 15.28
C LYS A 355 15.52 -59.43 15.93
N LYS A 356 14.25 -59.74 16.11
CA LYS A 356 13.29 -59.00 16.90
C LYS A 356 13.86 -58.70 18.27
N SER A 357 13.80 -57.44 18.66
CA SER A 357 13.64 -57.05 20.03
C SER A 357 12.36 -56.22 20.14
N ASP A 358 11.29 -56.93 20.56
CA ASP A 358 10.12 -56.34 21.15
C ASP A 358 10.53 -55.72 22.49
N THR A 359 10.62 -54.40 22.56
CA THR A 359 10.39 -53.59 23.78
C THR A 359 10.66 -52.12 23.40
N ASP A 360 9.73 -51.51 22.67
CA ASP A 360 9.44 -50.06 22.77
C ASP A 360 8.13 -49.75 22.04
N GLN A 361 7.00 -50.23 22.56
CA GLN A 361 5.71 -49.64 22.26
C GLN A 361 5.54 -48.35 23.08
N ALA A 362 6.40 -47.35 22.86
CA ALA A 362 6.09 -45.99 23.23
C ALA A 362 4.89 -45.54 22.40
N GLN A 363 3.79 -45.30 23.10
CA GLN A 363 2.47 -44.87 22.62
C GLN A 363 2.55 -43.94 21.42
N ARG A 364 2.26 -44.48 20.23
CA ARG A 364 2.03 -43.62 19.04
C ARG A 364 0.82 -42.77 19.37
N PRO A 365 0.94 -41.41 19.29
CA PRO A 365 -0.19 -40.55 19.56
C PRO A 365 -1.37 -40.93 18.68
N LYS A 366 -2.57 -41.04 19.23
CA LYS A 366 -3.81 -41.33 18.50
C LYS A 366 -3.92 -40.38 17.32
N ARG A 367 -4.04 -40.89 16.14
CA ARG A 367 -4.26 -40.08 14.95
C ARG A 367 -5.61 -39.39 15.08
N LEU A 368 -5.66 -38.06 14.89
CA LEU A 368 -6.91 -37.30 14.92
C LEU A 368 -7.82 -37.81 13.78
N GLU A 369 -9.00 -38.32 14.11
CA GLU A 369 -10.00 -38.65 13.12
C GLU A 369 -10.62 -37.36 12.62
N LEU A 370 -10.31 -36.99 11.37
CA LEU A 370 -10.81 -35.81 10.69
C LEU A 370 -12.07 -36.18 9.90
N SER A 371 -13.12 -35.39 10.00
CA SER A 371 -14.29 -35.46 9.13
C SER A 371 -13.92 -35.08 7.71
N GLU A 372 -14.76 -35.45 6.71
CA GLU A 372 -14.50 -35.07 5.31
C GLU A 372 -14.42 -33.56 5.09
N GLU A 373 -15.22 -32.78 5.84
CA GLU A 373 -15.17 -31.31 5.85
C GLU A 373 -13.83 -30.78 6.41
N GLU A 374 -13.35 -31.35 7.51
CA GLU A 374 -12.06 -31.00 8.11
C GLU A 374 -10.88 -31.34 7.18
N LYS A 375 -10.96 -32.47 6.46
CA LYS A 375 -9.96 -32.82 5.44
C LYS A 375 -9.98 -31.85 4.27
N ALA A 376 -11.15 -31.39 3.83
CA ALA A 376 -11.28 -30.39 2.79
C ALA A 376 -10.67 -29.03 3.21
N LEU A 377 -10.85 -28.60 4.46
CA LEU A 377 -10.21 -27.38 4.99
C LEU A 377 -8.68 -27.49 5.02
N VAL A 378 -8.15 -28.65 5.37
CA VAL A 378 -6.70 -28.93 5.33
C VAL A 378 -6.18 -28.92 3.90
N ALA A 379 -6.91 -29.53 2.95
CA ALA A 379 -6.54 -29.55 1.54
C ALA A 379 -6.56 -28.13 0.91
N GLN A 380 -7.47 -27.27 1.35
CA GLN A 380 -7.55 -25.87 0.94
C GLN A 380 -6.50 -24.96 1.63
N GLY A 381 -5.69 -25.49 2.55
CA GLY A 381 -4.73 -24.71 3.32
C GLY A 381 -5.36 -23.78 4.38
N LYS A 382 -6.67 -23.90 4.63
CA LYS A 382 -7.39 -23.09 5.64
C LYS A 382 -7.27 -23.66 7.06
N ALA A 383 -6.82 -24.90 7.19
CA ALA A 383 -6.52 -25.54 8.47
C ALA A 383 -5.22 -26.34 8.36
N SER A 384 -4.55 -26.55 9.48
CA SER A 384 -3.33 -27.36 9.56
C SER A 384 -3.40 -28.30 10.77
N THR A 385 -2.74 -29.47 10.67
CA THR A 385 -2.63 -30.38 11.79
C THR A 385 -1.34 -30.09 12.56
N GLY A 386 -1.45 -29.95 13.88
CA GLY A 386 -0.33 -29.73 14.78
C GLY A 386 -0.34 -30.68 15.97
N MET A 387 0.74 -30.65 16.76
CA MET A 387 0.83 -31.34 18.03
C MET A 387 0.98 -30.31 19.14
N VAL A 388 0.24 -30.49 20.22
CA VAL A 388 0.33 -29.64 21.42
C VAL A 388 0.55 -30.56 22.62
N ARG A 389 1.37 -30.15 23.57
CA ARG A 389 1.52 -30.90 24.85
C ARG A 389 0.51 -30.37 25.85
N VAL A 390 -0.38 -31.22 26.30
CA VAL A 390 -1.36 -30.88 27.32
C VAL A 390 -0.84 -31.40 28.69
N LEU A 391 -0.84 -30.51 29.67
CA LEU A 391 -0.45 -30.81 31.04
C LEU A 391 -1.61 -31.54 31.73
N GLN A 392 -1.37 -32.78 32.19
CA GLN A 392 -2.36 -33.56 32.92
C GLN A 392 -2.33 -33.24 34.43
N ALA A 393 -3.37 -33.61 35.13
CA ALA A 393 -3.48 -33.40 36.57
C ALA A 393 -2.34 -34.07 37.41
N ASP A 394 -1.66 -35.06 36.82
CA ASP A 394 -0.50 -35.74 37.39
C ASP A 394 0.84 -34.98 37.14
N GLY A 395 0.80 -33.82 36.53
CA GLY A 395 1.99 -33.02 36.21
C GLY A 395 2.77 -33.53 34.99
N THR A 396 2.25 -34.48 34.23
CA THR A 396 2.87 -34.99 32.99
C THR A 396 2.35 -34.27 31.78
N ALA A 397 3.22 -33.95 30.78
CA ALA A 397 2.85 -33.35 29.55
C ALA A 397 2.65 -34.41 28.46
N GLN A 398 1.41 -34.60 27.98
CA GLN A 398 1.10 -35.59 26.96
C GLN A 398 0.92 -34.92 25.59
N PRO A 399 1.52 -35.45 24.52
CA PRO A 399 1.34 -34.93 23.18
C PRO A 399 -0.07 -35.26 22.64
N GLN A 400 -0.85 -34.23 22.30
CA GLN A 400 -2.19 -34.35 21.78
C GLN A 400 -2.24 -33.74 20.35
N PRO A 401 -2.75 -34.48 19.35
CA PRO A 401 -2.92 -33.95 18.01
C PRO A 401 -4.11 -32.98 18.00
N VAL A 402 -3.92 -31.82 17.33
CA VAL A 402 -4.91 -30.76 17.22
C VAL A 402 -5.09 -30.32 15.78
N LEU A 403 -6.30 -29.90 15.46
CA LEU A 403 -6.60 -29.22 14.19
C LEU A 403 -6.60 -27.71 14.47
N ILE A 404 -5.72 -27.00 13.78
CA ILE A 404 -5.48 -25.57 13.90
C ILE A 404 -6.13 -24.88 12.69
N GLY A 405 -6.96 -23.87 12.96
CA GLY A 405 -7.52 -22.99 11.96
C GLY A 405 -6.63 -21.76 11.72
N LEU A 406 -7.14 -20.59 12.08
CA LEU A 406 -6.41 -19.33 11.95
C LEU A 406 -5.19 -19.30 12.91
N ASN A 407 -4.08 -18.76 12.41
CA ASN A 407 -2.84 -18.60 13.17
C ASN A 407 -2.17 -17.28 12.81
N ASN A 408 -2.21 -16.32 13.72
CA ASN A 408 -1.59 -15.00 13.54
C ASN A 408 -0.18 -14.90 14.12
N ARG A 409 0.50 -16.02 14.38
CA ARG A 409 1.85 -16.16 14.96
C ARG A 409 1.94 -15.80 16.46
N VAL A 410 0.96 -15.17 17.05
CA VAL A 410 0.86 -14.89 18.49
C VAL A 410 -0.09 -15.89 19.14
N THR A 411 -1.27 -16.02 18.59
CA THR A 411 -2.32 -16.95 18.98
C THR A 411 -2.73 -17.83 17.81
N ALA A 412 -3.25 -19.01 18.09
CA ALA A 412 -3.77 -19.92 17.09
C ALA A 412 -5.16 -20.43 17.52
N GLN A 413 -6.07 -20.49 16.56
CA GLN A 413 -7.38 -21.07 16.73
C GLN A 413 -7.29 -22.59 16.75
N VAL A 414 -7.93 -23.23 17.72
CA VAL A 414 -8.09 -24.67 17.76
C VAL A 414 -9.51 -25.05 17.34
N LEU A 415 -9.62 -25.76 16.23
CA LEU A 415 -10.90 -26.26 15.72
C LEU A 415 -11.29 -27.60 16.38
N LYS A 416 -10.28 -28.45 16.70
CA LYS A 416 -10.51 -29.78 17.30
C LYS A 416 -9.29 -30.26 18.07
N GLY A 417 -9.52 -30.97 19.16
CA GLY A 417 -8.48 -31.65 19.91
C GLY A 417 -8.26 -31.10 21.32
N LEU A 418 -8.76 -29.91 21.67
CA LEU A 418 -8.66 -29.33 23.00
C LEU A 418 -10.01 -28.86 23.52
N LYS A 419 -10.12 -28.72 24.84
CA LYS A 419 -11.28 -28.14 25.53
C LYS A 419 -10.90 -26.84 26.21
N GLN A 420 -11.88 -26.01 26.47
CA GLN A 420 -11.69 -24.81 27.27
C GLN A 420 -11.23 -25.20 28.70
N GLY A 421 -10.20 -24.54 29.21
CA GLY A 421 -9.61 -24.83 30.52
C GLY A 421 -8.44 -25.80 30.48
N ASP A 422 -8.17 -26.49 29.34
CA ASP A 422 -6.98 -27.35 29.25
C ASP A 422 -5.70 -26.51 29.41
N GLN A 423 -4.68 -27.06 30.07
CA GLN A 423 -3.39 -26.42 30.21
C GLN A 423 -2.44 -26.89 29.12
N VAL A 424 -2.02 -25.99 28.22
CA VAL A 424 -1.06 -26.30 27.14
C VAL A 424 0.34 -25.85 27.50
N VAL A 425 1.33 -26.68 27.25
CA VAL A 425 2.74 -26.39 27.56
C VAL A 425 3.34 -25.56 26.46
N ILE A 426 3.88 -24.40 26.83
CA ILE A 426 4.57 -23.47 25.94
C ILE A 426 6.06 -23.78 25.88
N ALA A 427 6.70 -24.01 27.03
CA ALA A 427 8.12 -24.26 27.14
C ALA A 427 8.44 -25.14 28.35
N ASP A 428 9.57 -25.85 28.29
CA ASP A 428 10.14 -26.59 29.40
C ASP A 428 11.03 -25.63 30.19
N ALA A 429 10.75 -25.44 31.50
CA ALA A 429 11.53 -24.54 32.35
C ALA A 429 13.00 -25.00 32.53
N SER A 430 13.29 -26.29 32.26
CA SER A 430 14.65 -26.85 32.27
C SER A 430 15.52 -26.41 31.08
N ASP A 431 14.93 -26.04 29.95
CA ASP A 431 15.70 -25.59 28.77
C ASP A 431 16.25 -24.17 28.92
N SER A 432 15.56 -23.30 29.63
CA SER A 432 16.01 -21.93 29.90
C SER A 432 17.24 -21.87 30.83
N SER A 433 17.37 -22.81 31.77
CA SER A 433 18.51 -22.90 32.68
C SER A 433 19.78 -23.43 31.98
N ASN A 434 19.64 -24.33 31.00
CA ASN A 434 20.75 -24.88 30.22
C ASN A 434 21.31 -23.91 29.18
N GLU A 435 20.51 -23.05 28.58
CA GLU A 435 21.01 -22.00 27.67
C GLU A 435 21.74 -20.87 28.44
N ALA A 436 21.24 -20.49 29.61
CA ALA A 436 21.92 -19.52 30.48
C ALA A 436 23.29 -20.06 30.97
N ALA A 437 23.37 -21.36 31.35
CA ALA A 437 24.62 -22.02 31.72
C ALA A 437 25.60 -22.18 30.57
N LYS A 438 25.13 -22.44 29.33
CA LYS A 438 25.99 -22.49 28.14
C LYS A 438 26.56 -21.12 27.79
N ARG A 439 25.78 -20.04 27.93
CA ARG A 439 26.23 -18.66 27.66
C ARG A 439 27.24 -18.18 28.71
N SER A 440 27.09 -18.56 29.98
CA SER A 440 28.06 -18.24 31.04
C SER A 440 29.39 -18.97 30.86
N ASN A 441 29.40 -20.25 30.46
CA ASN A 441 30.62 -21.01 30.17
C ASN A 441 31.34 -20.55 28.90
N GLN A 442 30.64 -20.08 27.85
CA GLN A 442 31.28 -19.51 26.68
C GLN A 442 31.89 -18.12 26.95
N ARG A 443 31.38 -17.39 27.95
CA ARG A 443 31.97 -16.10 28.36
C ARG A 443 33.24 -16.31 29.23
N ALA A 444 33.29 -17.38 30.02
CA ALA A 444 34.43 -17.74 30.87
C ALA A 444 35.62 -18.30 30.06
N MET A 445 35.40 -18.84 28.86
CA MET A 445 36.46 -19.32 27.95
C MET A 445 37.02 -18.23 26.98
N ARG A 446 36.56 -16.99 27.07
CA ARG A 446 37.02 -15.87 26.24
C ARG A 446 37.70 -14.74 27.04
N MET A 447 37.99 -14.97 28.30
CA MET A 447 38.92 -14.19 29.12
C MET A 447 40.24 -15.05 29.33
#